data_2de834aa020f7867ad1d578e6d6df38e
#
_entry.id   2de834aa020f7867ad1d578e6d6df38e
#
_cell.length_a   1.000
_cell.length_b   1.000
_cell.length_c   1.000
_cell.angle_alpha   90.00
_cell.angle_beta   90.00
_cell.angle_gamma   90.00
#
_symmetry.space_group_name_H-M   'P 1'
#
loop_
_entity.id
_entity.type
_entity.pdbx_description
1 polymer ?
#
loop_
_entity_poly.entity_id
_entity_poly.type
_entity_poly.pdbx_seq_one_letter_code
_entity_poly.pdbx_strand_id
1 'polypeptide(L)'
;MKDLIYTVEYSKAMANAYGHWSHFSDLFGSPNSALYKPLGGKAVSVQSMTVKGARAVDRNKINGEFTRNFDTDEQILKMRQDREWDTLVDPMDMQEDAIVTVANITATFNQFEKIPEMDAYAASTLAQAAERFGAVDSTVLTKDNILDIWDGYLAYMVNQRVPRDRIRAKMTPDAYKLLKEAAGITRFIDTGTGIRDVDRNVGKLDGVIIEEVPADIMKDAFDFTEGWKEAEGAKQINILLFDPLAIAAPVVYDVSMLSAPSAQSKGKYLYYERYYYDVYALNQRLPGIFANITGTQTIGKVSFTTAKGSSGKTVLNGLESLPNGQAYVAKAKTGAETVNYGDKLTTGWTIVTDGAELAAASGNTVTVAVVNTTKGNAATAVGTALAVVA
;
A
#
# COMPACT_ATOMS: atom_id res chain seq x y z
N MET A 1 44.65 23.36 15.23
CA MET A 1 43.53 23.37 16.17
C MET A 1 42.20 23.81 15.53
N LYS A 2 42.21 24.57 14.46
CA LYS A 2 40.95 24.88 13.68
C LYS A 2 40.36 23.64 13.01
N ASP A 3 41.17 22.76 12.44
CA ASP A 3 40.69 21.57 11.70
C ASP A 3 39.96 20.55 12.57
N LEU A 4 40.28 20.51 13.87
CA LEU A 4 39.60 19.60 14.81
C LEU A 4 38.17 20.08 15.18
N ILE A 5 37.95 21.38 15.19
CA ILE A 5 36.64 21.98 15.49
C ILE A 5 35.70 21.73 14.32
N TYR A 6 36.16 21.90 13.09
CA TYR A 6 35.36 21.63 11.89
C TYR A 6 34.93 20.15 11.77
N THR A 7 35.84 19.23 12.11
CA THR A 7 35.52 17.77 12.07
C THR A 7 34.48 17.38 13.12
N VAL A 8 34.52 18.02 14.30
CA VAL A 8 33.54 17.76 15.37
C VAL A 8 32.15 18.33 15.05
N GLU A 9 32.12 19.53 14.45
CA GLU A 9 30.84 20.14 14.02
C GLU A 9 30.22 19.40 12.83
N TYR A 10 31.00 18.95 11.88
CA TYR A 10 30.59 18.10 10.77
C TYR A 10 29.96 16.79 11.28
N SER A 11 30.60 16.10 12.22
CA SER A 11 30.04 14.88 12.80
C SER A 11 28.77 15.11 13.61
N LYS A 12 28.61 16.30 14.24
CA LYS A 12 27.39 16.69 14.95
C LYS A 12 26.22 17.02 14.02
N ALA A 13 26.49 17.70 12.91
CA ALA A 13 25.45 18.03 11.94
C ALA A 13 24.91 16.78 11.22
N MET A 14 25.78 15.82 10.93
CA MET A 14 25.39 14.52 10.38
C MET A 14 24.65 13.62 11.38
N ALA A 15 24.76 13.90 12.69
CA ALA A 15 24.10 13.13 13.75
C ALA A 15 22.65 13.57 14.04
N ASN A 16 22.16 14.64 13.45
CA ASN A 16 20.88 15.23 13.83
C ASN A 16 19.66 14.63 13.15
N ALA A 17 19.84 13.83 12.10
CA ALA A 17 18.74 13.13 11.45
C ALA A 17 19.21 11.77 10.91
N TYR A 18 18.33 10.77 10.98
CA TYR A 18 18.57 9.47 10.36
C TYR A 18 18.28 9.57 8.87
N GLY A 19 19.28 9.25 8.03
CA GLY A 19 19.09 9.17 6.59
C GLY A 19 18.20 7.99 6.23
N HIS A 20 17.40 8.14 5.19
CA HIS A 20 16.57 7.07 4.66
C HIS A 20 17.42 6.10 3.81
N TRP A 21 17.17 4.81 3.97
CA TRP A 21 17.72 3.73 3.15
C TRP A 21 16.63 3.24 2.21
N SER A 22 16.94 2.98 0.95
CA SER A 22 15.94 2.49 0.01
C SER A 22 15.42 1.11 0.43
N HIS A 23 14.14 1.05 0.71
CA HIS A 23 13.41 -0.19 1.01
C HIS A 23 12.92 -0.91 -0.25
N PHE A 24 12.90 -0.25 -1.39
CA PHE A 24 12.48 -0.81 -2.68
C PHE A 24 13.65 -0.99 -3.66
N SER A 25 14.90 -1.07 -3.14
CA SER A 25 16.09 -1.31 -3.95
C SER A 25 16.03 -2.61 -4.75
N ASP A 26 15.30 -3.61 -4.26
CA ASP A 26 15.02 -4.88 -4.94
C ASP A 26 14.19 -4.71 -6.23
N LEU A 27 13.40 -3.64 -6.36
CA LEU A 27 12.69 -3.29 -7.59
C LEU A 27 13.58 -2.58 -8.60
N PHE A 28 14.28 -1.52 -8.15
CA PHE A 28 15.13 -0.71 -9.02
C PHE A 28 16.36 -1.47 -9.51
N GLY A 29 16.85 -2.43 -8.73
CA GLY A 29 17.93 -3.36 -9.09
C GLY A 29 17.47 -4.66 -9.75
N SER A 30 16.19 -4.81 -10.10
CA SER A 30 15.63 -6.05 -10.65
C SER A 30 16.27 -6.43 -12.00
N PRO A 31 16.55 -7.74 -12.25
CA PRO A 31 17.03 -8.21 -13.55
C PRO A 31 16.11 -7.84 -14.73
N ASN A 32 14.84 -7.61 -14.46
CA ASN A 32 13.89 -7.16 -15.47
C ASN A 32 14.23 -5.78 -16.04
N SER A 33 14.82 -4.88 -15.26
CA SER A 33 15.20 -3.55 -15.75
C SER A 33 16.21 -3.62 -16.92
N ALA A 34 17.02 -4.68 -17.00
CA ALA A 34 17.94 -4.91 -18.10
C ALA A 34 17.27 -5.46 -19.39
N LEU A 35 16.04 -5.96 -19.31
CA LEU A 35 15.29 -6.50 -20.44
C LEU A 35 14.57 -5.40 -21.25
N TYR A 36 14.49 -4.19 -20.72
CA TYR A 36 13.76 -3.10 -21.36
C TYR A 36 14.66 -2.32 -22.29
N LYS A 37 14.33 -2.34 -23.57
CA LYS A 37 15.02 -1.51 -24.58
C LYS A 37 14.42 -0.11 -24.60
N PRO A 38 15.19 0.93 -24.31
CA PRO A 38 14.71 2.29 -24.50
C PRO A 38 14.48 2.52 -25.99
N LEU A 39 13.26 2.94 -26.36
CA LEU A 39 12.87 3.27 -27.75
C LEU A 39 13.32 4.67 -28.19
N GLY A 40 14.22 5.30 -27.45
CA GLY A 40 14.58 6.70 -27.60
C GLY A 40 13.55 7.62 -26.91
N GLY A 41 14.05 8.64 -26.22
CA GLY A 41 13.21 9.51 -25.40
C GLY A 41 12.69 8.82 -24.13
N LYS A 42 11.49 9.19 -23.68
CA LYS A 42 10.87 8.75 -22.43
C LYS A 42 10.05 7.45 -22.53
N ALA A 43 10.31 6.59 -23.50
CA ALA A 43 9.51 5.39 -23.73
C ALA A 43 10.33 4.11 -23.60
N VAL A 44 9.74 3.10 -22.96
CA VAL A 44 10.28 1.75 -22.82
C VAL A 44 9.31 0.77 -23.45
N SER A 45 9.80 -0.13 -24.29
CA SER A 45 8.99 -1.20 -24.89
C SER A 45 9.13 -2.48 -24.10
N VAL A 46 7.99 -3.09 -23.73
CA VAL A 46 7.90 -4.40 -23.10
C VAL A 46 7.17 -5.33 -24.05
N GLN A 47 7.85 -6.36 -24.52
CA GLN A 47 7.25 -7.37 -25.38
C GLN A 47 6.71 -8.53 -24.55
N SER A 48 5.50 -8.95 -24.86
CA SER A 48 4.86 -10.12 -24.26
C SER A 48 4.43 -11.11 -25.34
N MET A 49 4.38 -12.40 -24.97
CA MET A 49 3.95 -13.47 -25.88
C MET A 49 2.89 -14.32 -25.21
N THR A 50 1.80 -14.56 -25.92
CA THR A 50 0.78 -15.54 -25.51
C THR A 50 0.77 -16.71 -26.46
N VAL A 51 0.56 -17.91 -25.93
CA VAL A 51 0.46 -19.14 -26.71
C VAL A 51 -0.86 -19.84 -26.43
N LYS A 52 -1.46 -20.42 -27.47
CA LYS A 52 -2.66 -21.26 -27.33
C LYS A 52 -2.27 -22.65 -26.85
N GLY A 53 -3.16 -23.28 -26.09
CA GLY A 53 -2.94 -24.65 -25.58
C GLY A 53 -2.83 -25.69 -26.69
N ALA A 54 -2.21 -26.84 -26.36
CA ALA A 54 -2.16 -27.99 -27.24
C ALA A 54 -3.57 -28.57 -27.44
N ARG A 55 -3.82 -29.09 -28.61
CA ARG A 55 -5.06 -29.81 -28.96
C ARG A 55 -4.82 -31.32 -29.08
N ALA A 56 -5.85 -32.11 -28.83
CA ALA A 56 -5.79 -33.54 -29.02
C ALA A 56 -5.56 -33.89 -30.50
N VAL A 57 -4.71 -34.89 -30.74
CA VAL A 57 -4.41 -35.36 -32.09
C VAL A 57 -5.43 -36.44 -32.47
N ASP A 58 -6.10 -36.28 -33.59
CA ASP A 58 -6.83 -37.37 -34.25
C ASP A 58 -5.88 -38.10 -35.21
N ARG A 59 -5.51 -39.31 -34.84
CA ARG A 59 -4.57 -40.15 -35.62
C ARG A 59 -5.13 -40.58 -36.98
N ASN A 60 -6.45 -40.46 -37.17
CA ASN A 60 -7.14 -40.89 -38.41
C ASN A 60 -7.32 -39.70 -39.39
N LYS A 61 -6.90 -38.51 -39.04
CA LYS A 61 -7.00 -37.33 -39.87
C LYS A 61 -5.65 -36.65 -40.02
N ILE A 62 -5.25 -36.41 -41.24
CA ILE A 62 -4.13 -35.53 -41.57
C ILE A 62 -4.71 -34.12 -41.65
N ASN A 63 -4.60 -33.38 -40.56
CA ASN A 63 -4.92 -31.97 -40.58
C ASN A 63 -3.76 -31.19 -41.24
N GLY A 64 -3.87 -30.90 -42.51
CA GLY A 64 -2.80 -30.29 -43.31
C GLY A 64 -2.58 -28.80 -43.08
N GLU A 65 -3.27 -28.15 -42.14
CA GLU A 65 -3.12 -26.71 -41.91
C GLU A 65 -2.36 -26.45 -40.63
N PHE A 66 -1.18 -25.85 -40.77
CA PHE A 66 -0.45 -25.27 -39.66
C PHE A 66 -1.03 -23.88 -39.38
N THR A 67 -1.65 -23.71 -38.22
CA THR A 67 -2.16 -22.40 -37.75
C THR A 67 -1.18 -21.77 -36.80
N ARG A 68 -1.03 -20.46 -36.87
CA ARG A 68 -0.26 -19.69 -35.89
C ARG A 68 -0.93 -19.80 -34.50
N ASN A 69 -0.25 -20.39 -33.54
CA ASN A 69 -0.76 -20.63 -32.18
C ASN A 69 -0.09 -19.73 -31.12
N PHE A 70 0.58 -18.69 -31.53
CA PHE A 70 1.15 -17.69 -30.66
C PHE A 70 0.75 -16.29 -31.12
N ASP A 71 0.68 -15.38 -30.20
CA ASP A 71 0.47 -13.95 -30.45
C ASP A 71 1.50 -13.16 -29.65
N THR A 72 1.96 -12.06 -30.23
CA THR A 72 2.92 -11.15 -29.59
C THR A 72 2.29 -9.80 -29.41
N ASP A 73 2.35 -9.28 -28.20
CA ASP A 73 1.87 -7.95 -27.86
C ASP A 73 3.06 -7.09 -27.39
N GLU A 74 3.07 -5.84 -27.84
CA GLU A 74 4.09 -4.86 -27.45
C GLU A 74 3.42 -3.75 -26.63
N GLN A 75 3.81 -3.65 -25.38
CA GLN A 75 3.35 -2.60 -24.49
C GLN A 75 4.39 -1.47 -24.45
N ILE A 76 4.02 -0.30 -24.96
CA ILE A 76 4.85 0.90 -24.90
C ILE A 76 4.52 1.65 -23.60
N LEU A 77 5.49 1.72 -22.70
CA LEU A 77 5.39 2.38 -21.40
C LEU A 77 6.11 3.72 -21.47
N LYS A 78 5.40 4.80 -21.21
CA LYS A 78 5.99 6.15 -21.14
C LYS A 78 6.36 6.47 -19.70
N MET A 79 7.60 6.87 -19.45
CA MET A 79 8.06 7.30 -18.14
C MET A 79 7.36 8.58 -17.71
N ARG A 80 6.73 8.55 -16.53
CA ARG A 80 5.90 9.63 -16.00
C ARG A 80 6.69 10.58 -15.12
N GLN A 81 7.72 10.09 -14.43
CA GLN A 81 8.52 10.89 -13.51
C GLN A 81 9.74 11.46 -14.22
N ASP A 82 9.75 12.78 -14.38
CA ASP A 82 10.82 13.60 -14.93
C ASP A 82 11.15 14.64 -13.87
N ARG A 83 12.26 14.42 -13.17
CA ARG A 83 12.62 15.20 -11.98
C ARG A 83 13.90 15.98 -12.22
N GLU A 84 13.92 17.19 -11.73
CA GLU A 84 15.11 18.04 -11.74
C GLU A 84 15.33 18.64 -10.35
N TRP A 85 16.57 18.81 -10.03
CA TRP A 85 16.99 19.49 -8.81
C TRP A 85 18.24 20.33 -9.09
N ASP A 86 18.23 21.56 -8.63
CA ASP A 86 19.34 22.47 -8.78
C ASP A 86 19.64 23.20 -7.47
N THR A 87 20.91 23.58 -7.29
CA THR A 87 21.34 24.39 -6.15
C THR A 87 22.52 25.28 -6.50
N LEU A 88 22.60 26.38 -5.77
CA LEU A 88 23.68 27.36 -5.82
C LEU A 88 24.50 27.27 -4.54
N VAL A 89 25.81 27.15 -4.66
CA VAL A 89 26.72 27.14 -3.50
C VAL A 89 27.72 28.27 -3.62
N ASP A 90 27.74 29.17 -2.64
CA ASP A 90 28.70 30.26 -2.61
C ASP A 90 30.04 29.77 -2.06
N PRO A 91 31.18 30.06 -2.74
CA PRO A 91 32.50 29.72 -2.22
C PRO A 91 32.81 30.35 -0.86
N MET A 92 32.17 31.49 -0.53
CA MET A 92 32.38 32.14 0.77
C MET A 92 31.70 31.37 1.88
N ASP A 93 30.46 30.86 1.65
CA ASP A 93 29.76 29.99 2.59
C ASP A 93 30.54 28.72 2.86
N MET A 94 31.22 28.17 1.82
CA MET A 94 32.09 26.99 1.97
C MET A 94 33.34 27.26 2.83
N GLN A 95 33.78 28.50 2.91
CA GLN A 95 34.91 28.89 3.77
C GLN A 95 34.48 29.21 5.20
N GLU A 96 33.29 29.74 5.37
CA GLU A 96 32.71 30.07 6.68
C GLU A 96 32.20 28.85 7.40
N ASP A 97 31.58 27.92 6.66
CA ASP A 97 31.02 26.69 7.19
C ASP A 97 31.48 25.46 6.40
N ALA A 98 32.32 24.65 7.04
CA ALA A 98 32.88 23.44 6.44
C ALA A 98 31.85 22.36 6.05
N ILE A 99 30.60 22.48 6.54
CA ILE A 99 29.48 21.57 6.21
C ILE A 99 28.93 21.90 4.83
N VAL A 100 28.95 23.17 4.42
CA VAL A 100 28.42 23.66 3.16
C VAL A 100 29.36 23.30 2.01
N THR A 101 29.34 22.03 1.61
CA THR A 101 30.05 21.56 0.41
C THR A 101 29.01 20.97 -0.57
N VAL A 102 29.26 21.07 -1.86
CA VAL A 102 28.38 20.48 -2.89
C VAL A 102 28.14 18.99 -2.62
N ALA A 103 29.19 18.26 -2.21
CA ALA A 103 29.08 16.82 -1.92
C ALA A 103 28.15 16.53 -0.74
N ASN A 104 28.25 17.32 0.34
CA ASN A 104 27.38 17.12 1.51
C ASN A 104 25.92 17.50 1.20
N ILE A 105 25.71 18.60 0.48
CA ILE A 105 24.36 19.04 0.07
C ILE A 105 23.72 17.98 -0.81
N THR A 106 24.46 17.44 -1.81
CA THR A 106 23.95 16.38 -2.70
C THR A 106 23.68 15.07 -1.95
N ALA A 107 24.57 14.67 -1.03
CA ALA A 107 24.35 13.49 -0.20
C ALA A 107 23.10 13.62 0.68
N THR A 108 22.90 14.80 1.27
CA THR A 108 21.72 15.12 2.09
C THR A 108 20.44 15.08 1.25
N PHE A 109 20.45 15.71 0.07
CA PHE A 109 19.32 15.65 -0.86
C PHE A 109 18.97 14.20 -1.25
N ASN A 110 19.96 13.39 -1.60
CA ASN A 110 19.72 12.00 -1.97
C ASN A 110 19.09 11.19 -0.82
N GLN A 111 19.57 11.38 0.42
CA GLN A 111 19.10 10.61 1.57
C GLN A 111 17.73 11.05 2.09
N PHE A 112 17.39 12.32 2.01
CA PHE A 112 16.19 12.86 2.65
C PHE A 112 15.06 13.17 1.68
N GLU A 113 15.37 13.34 0.39
CA GLU A 113 14.36 13.69 -0.62
C GLU A 113 14.28 12.64 -1.74
N LYS A 114 15.35 12.40 -2.48
CA LYS A 114 15.33 11.55 -3.68
C LYS A 114 14.99 10.09 -3.40
N ILE A 115 15.67 9.45 -2.44
CA ILE A 115 15.45 8.04 -2.11
C ILE A 115 14.05 7.82 -1.52
N PRO A 116 13.58 8.60 -0.53
CA PRO A 116 12.21 8.48 -0.02
C PRO A 116 11.15 8.73 -1.08
N GLU A 117 11.36 9.70 -1.98
CA GLU A 117 10.46 9.97 -3.11
C GLU A 117 10.32 8.74 -4.02
N MET A 118 11.43 8.12 -4.39
CA MET A 118 11.43 6.91 -5.24
C MET A 118 10.70 5.75 -4.54
N ASP A 119 10.94 5.55 -3.26
CA ASP A 119 10.29 4.50 -2.47
C ASP A 119 8.78 4.76 -2.31
N ALA A 120 8.36 6.00 -2.01
CA ALA A 120 6.97 6.40 -1.94
C ALA A 120 6.24 6.22 -3.28
N TYR A 121 6.92 6.57 -4.38
CA TYR A 121 6.41 6.37 -5.72
C TYR A 121 6.23 4.89 -6.05
N ALA A 122 7.20 4.05 -5.68
CA ALA A 122 7.11 2.60 -5.87
C ALA A 122 5.94 2.02 -5.08
N ALA A 123 5.82 2.33 -3.79
CA ALA A 123 4.74 1.85 -2.93
C ALA A 123 3.35 2.24 -3.47
N SER A 124 3.14 3.51 -3.79
CA SER A 124 1.86 4.00 -4.32
C SER A 124 1.50 3.40 -5.69
N THR A 125 2.48 3.28 -6.59
CA THR A 125 2.25 2.70 -7.91
C THR A 125 1.89 1.21 -7.84
N LEU A 126 2.53 0.45 -6.94
CA LEU A 126 2.21 -0.96 -6.73
C LEU A 126 0.82 -1.13 -6.08
N ALA A 127 0.47 -0.29 -5.12
CA ALA A 127 -0.86 -0.29 -4.52
C ALA A 127 -1.95 0.00 -5.56
N GLN A 128 -1.78 1.02 -6.40
CA GLN A 128 -2.70 1.33 -7.50
C GLN A 128 -2.77 0.21 -8.54
N ALA A 129 -1.66 -0.50 -8.80
CA ALA A 129 -1.67 -1.66 -9.69
C ALA A 129 -2.47 -2.82 -9.07
N ALA A 130 -2.32 -3.07 -7.76
CA ALA A 130 -3.12 -4.06 -7.04
C ALA A 130 -4.61 -3.71 -7.04
N GLU A 131 -4.97 -2.45 -6.80
CA GLU A 131 -6.36 -1.97 -6.86
C GLU A 131 -6.97 -2.17 -8.26
N ARG A 132 -6.26 -1.79 -9.31
CA ARG A 132 -6.71 -1.97 -10.69
C ARG A 132 -6.96 -3.42 -11.07
N PHE A 133 -6.19 -4.35 -10.51
CA PHE A 133 -6.35 -5.79 -10.72
C PHE A 133 -7.38 -6.42 -9.78
N GLY A 134 -7.81 -5.72 -8.73
CA GLY A 134 -8.71 -6.25 -7.70
C GLY A 134 -8.00 -7.14 -6.67
N ALA A 135 -6.68 -7.04 -6.55
CA ALA A 135 -5.86 -7.77 -5.58
C ALA A 135 -5.60 -6.93 -4.32
N VAL A 136 -6.66 -6.36 -3.76
CA VAL A 136 -6.62 -5.53 -2.56
C VAL A 136 -7.58 -6.07 -1.51
N ASP A 137 -7.11 -6.11 -0.27
CA ASP A 137 -7.93 -6.37 0.91
C ASP A 137 -7.90 -5.15 1.84
N SER A 138 -9.04 -4.81 2.42
CA SER A 138 -9.19 -3.72 3.38
C SER A 138 -9.55 -4.21 4.78
N THR A 139 -9.38 -5.50 5.05
CA THR A 139 -9.64 -6.07 6.37
C THR A 139 -8.70 -5.46 7.40
N VAL A 140 -9.26 -4.96 8.50
CA VAL A 140 -8.49 -4.40 9.61
C VAL A 140 -7.64 -5.50 10.25
N LEU A 141 -6.35 -5.26 10.32
CA LEU A 141 -5.40 -6.21 10.91
C LEU A 141 -5.48 -6.16 12.43
N THR A 142 -5.48 -7.33 13.06
CA THR A 142 -5.41 -7.52 14.50
C THR A 142 -4.43 -8.66 14.81
N LYS A 143 -3.95 -8.75 16.05
CA LYS A 143 -3.08 -9.86 16.49
C LYS A 143 -3.71 -11.25 16.31
N ASP A 144 -5.05 -11.32 16.30
CA ASP A 144 -5.79 -12.59 16.25
C ASP A 144 -6.09 -13.04 14.82
N ASN A 145 -6.09 -12.11 13.83
CA ASN A 145 -6.43 -12.43 12.45
C ASN A 145 -5.26 -12.30 11.45
N ILE A 146 -4.16 -11.69 11.84
CA ILE A 146 -3.07 -11.35 10.91
C ILE A 146 -2.44 -12.57 10.25
N LEU A 147 -2.33 -13.70 10.95
CA LEU A 147 -1.80 -14.95 10.39
C LEU A 147 -2.76 -15.59 9.40
N ASP A 148 -4.05 -15.64 9.72
CA ASP A 148 -5.07 -16.18 8.81
C ASP A 148 -5.15 -15.35 7.52
N ILE A 149 -5.05 -14.02 7.66
CA ILE A 149 -5.02 -13.08 6.54
C ILE A 149 -3.75 -13.29 5.71
N TRP A 150 -2.61 -13.42 6.35
CA TRP A 150 -1.33 -13.69 5.69
C TRP A 150 -1.38 -14.97 4.87
N ASP A 151 -1.85 -16.06 5.46
CA ASP A 151 -2.01 -17.35 4.78
C ASP A 151 -2.98 -17.23 3.59
N GLY A 152 -4.05 -16.47 3.74
CA GLY A 152 -5.00 -16.16 2.67
C GLY A 152 -4.35 -15.43 1.49
N TYR A 153 -3.48 -14.44 1.75
CA TYR A 153 -2.77 -13.71 0.70
C TYR A 153 -1.76 -14.61 -0.03
N LEU A 154 -1.01 -15.41 0.70
CA LEU A 154 -0.08 -16.37 0.10
C LEU A 154 -0.80 -17.42 -0.73
N ALA A 155 -1.91 -17.96 -0.23
CA ALA A 155 -2.74 -18.90 -0.97
C ALA A 155 -3.28 -18.28 -2.27
N TYR A 156 -3.74 -17.02 -2.22
CA TYR A 156 -4.18 -16.28 -3.41
C TYR A 156 -3.07 -16.18 -4.44
N MET A 157 -1.87 -15.70 -4.07
CA MET A 157 -0.74 -15.53 -4.98
C MET A 157 -0.27 -16.86 -5.57
N VAL A 158 -0.20 -17.92 -4.76
CA VAL A 158 0.21 -19.27 -5.22
C VAL A 158 -0.83 -19.86 -6.19
N ASN A 159 -2.13 -19.66 -5.95
CA ASN A 159 -3.18 -20.05 -6.89
C ASN A 159 -3.07 -19.33 -8.23
N GLN A 160 -2.52 -18.11 -8.24
CA GLN A 160 -2.17 -17.36 -9.45
C GLN A 160 -0.82 -17.78 -10.06
N ARG A 161 -0.22 -18.88 -9.58
CA ARG A 161 1.06 -19.44 -10.04
C ARG A 161 2.28 -18.56 -9.77
N VAL A 162 2.22 -17.70 -8.78
CA VAL A 162 3.36 -16.90 -8.31
C VAL A 162 4.24 -17.79 -7.42
N PRO A 163 5.54 -17.98 -7.73
CA PRO A 163 6.45 -18.76 -6.90
C PRO A 163 6.66 -18.11 -5.54
N ARG A 164 6.42 -18.87 -4.47
CA ARG A 164 6.46 -18.38 -3.09
C ARG A 164 7.82 -17.83 -2.67
N ASP A 165 8.90 -18.43 -3.11
CA ASP A 165 10.27 -18.02 -2.79
C ASP A 165 10.69 -16.65 -3.36
N ARG A 166 9.98 -16.18 -4.38
CA ARG A 166 10.22 -14.87 -4.99
C ARG A 166 9.39 -13.76 -4.38
N ILE A 167 8.33 -14.09 -3.65
CA ILE A 167 7.48 -13.08 -3.04
C ILE A 167 8.29 -12.28 -2.01
N ARG A 168 8.14 -10.97 -2.04
CA ARG A 168 8.65 -10.03 -1.06
C ARG A 168 7.49 -9.36 -0.36
N ALA A 169 7.62 -9.14 0.94
CA ALA A 169 6.64 -8.46 1.76
C ALA A 169 7.23 -7.20 2.36
N LYS A 170 6.56 -6.08 2.14
CA LYS A 170 6.84 -4.83 2.84
C LYS A 170 5.68 -4.58 3.82
N MET A 171 6.00 -4.30 5.07
CA MET A 171 5.00 -4.09 6.12
C MET A 171 5.27 -2.79 6.87
N THR A 172 4.21 -2.12 7.29
CA THR A 172 4.35 -0.99 8.22
C THR A 172 4.75 -1.48 9.62
N PRO A 173 5.40 -0.64 10.44
CA PRO A 173 5.78 -0.99 11.80
C PRO A 173 4.61 -1.48 12.66
N ASP A 174 3.42 -0.92 12.47
CA ASP A 174 2.21 -1.33 13.19
C ASP A 174 1.75 -2.74 12.77
N ALA A 175 1.70 -3.03 11.46
CA ALA A 175 1.37 -4.36 10.97
C ALA A 175 2.41 -5.40 11.42
N TYR A 176 3.68 -5.05 11.36
CA TYR A 176 4.77 -5.91 11.80
C TYR A 176 4.73 -6.18 13.32
N LYS A 177 4.36 -5.18 14.13
CA LYS A 177 4.11 -5.36 15.56
C LYS A 177 3.00 -6.38 15.81
N LEU A 178 1.86 -6.26 15.11
CA LEU A 178 0.76 -7.22 15.24
C LEU A 178 1.18 -8.64 14.85
N LEU A 179 2.01 -8.79 13.80
CA LEU A 179 2.57 -10.08 13.41
C LEU A 179 3.43 -10.69 14.52
N LYS A 180 4.30 -9.90 15.15
CA LYS A 180 5.13 -10.35 16.27
C LYS A 180 4.32 -10.71 17.55
N GLU A 181 3.13 -10.15 17.68
CA GLU A 181 2.24 -10.41 18.82
C GLU A 181 1.28 -11.58 18.56
N ALA A 182 1.17 -12.06 17.32
CA ALA A 182 0.28 -13.16 16.96
C ALA A 182 0.64 -14.46 17.71
N ALA A 183 -0.38 -15.16 18.20
CA ALA A 183 -0.21 -16.31 19.07
C ALA A 183 0.50 -17.51 18.41
N GLY A 184 0.38 -17.63 17.06
CA GLY A 184 1.02 -18.68 16.27
C GLY A 184 2.52 -18.51 16.05
N ILE A 185 3.08 -17.33 16.35
CA ILE A 185 4.51 -17.08 16.15
C ILE A 185 5.30 -17.64 17.35
N THR A 186 6.11 -18.67 17.08
CA THR A 186 7.01 -19.24 18.08
C THR A 186 8.19 -18.30 18.30
N ARG A 187 8.40 -17.92 19.56
CA ARG A 187 9.52 -17.05 19.97
C ARG A 187 10.71 -17.93 20.37
N PHE A 188 11.85 -17.72 19.74
CA PHE A 188 13.10 -18.37 20.12
C PHE A 188 13.80 -17.57 21.22
N ILE A 189 14.20 -18.25 22.28
CA ILE A 189 15.09 -17.71 23.30
C ILE A 189 16.46 -18.28 23.01
N ASP A 190 17.39 -17.48 22.55
CA ASP A 190 18.78 -17.87 22.41
C ASP A 190 19.44 -17.84 23.79
N THR A 191 19.86 -19.00 24.29
CA THR A 191 20.56 -19.16 25.56
C THR A 191 22.07 -19.33 25.40
N GLY A 192 22.59 -19.16 24.18
CA GLY A 192 24.03 -19.24 23.90
C GLY A 192 24.81 -18.03 24.43
N THR A 193 25.82 -18.26 25.24
CA THR A 193 26.83 -17.28 25.70
C THR A 193 26.44 -16.25 26.75
N GLY A 194 25.55 -16.58 27.69
CA GLY A 194 25.40 -15.79 28.91
C GLY A 194 24.61 -14.49 28.85
N ILE A 195 24.28 -14.00 27.66
CA ILE A 195 23.34 -12.90 27.43
C ILE A 195 22.01 -13.54 27.05
N ARG A 196 20.99 -13.35 27.89
CA ARG A 196 19.63 -13.79 27.57
C ARG A 196 19.00 -12.78 26.63
N ASP A 197 19.10 -13.04 25.32
CA ASP A 197 18.41 -12.25 24.32
C ASP A 197 17.17 -13.01 23.82
N VAL A 198 16.07 -12.29 23.63
CA VAL A 198 14.84 -12.81 23.05
C VAL A 198 14.69 -12.19 21.67
N ASP A 199 15.12 -12.89 20.65
CA ASP A 199 14.92 -12.43 19.27
C ASP A 199 13.43 -12.55 18.91
N ARG A 200 12.82 -11.42 18.59
CA ARG A 200 11.44 -11.28 18.12
C ARG A 200 11.37 -10.86 16.67
N ASN A 201 12.48 -10.89 15.96
CA ASN A 201 12.53 -10.48 14.57
C ASN A 201 11.98 -11.58 13.67
N VAL A 202 11.00 -11.26 12.83
CA VAL A 202 10.40 -12.14 11.83
C VAL A 202 10.90 -11.70 10.45
N GLY A 203 12.18 -11.91 10.16
CA GLY A 203 12.78 -11.55 8.87
C GLY A 203 12.27 -12.40 7.70
N LYS A 204 11.71 -13.60 7.98
CA LYS A 204 11.19 -14.52 6.97
C LYS A 204 10.05 -15.34 7.55
N LEU A 205 8.90 -15.39 6.87
CA LEU A 205 7.75 -16.19 7.23
C LEU A 205 7.28 -16.96 6.00
N ASP A 206 7.06 -18.28 6.12
CA ASP A 206 6.58 -19.16 5.05
C ASP A 206 7.40 -19.10 3.74
N GLY A 207 8.68 -18.79 3.84
CA GLY A 207 9.56 -18.63 2.68
C GLY A 207 9.61 -17.20 2.12
N VAL A 208 8.73 -16.30 2.55
CA VAL A 208 8.66 -14.90 2.12
C VAL A 208 9.55 -14.03 3.01
N ILE A 209 10.37 -13.19 2.40
CA ILE A 209 11.18 -12.20 3.13
C ILE A 209 10.29 -11.01 3.47
N ILE A 210 10.29 -10.63 4.77
CA ILE A 210 9.53 -9.51 5.30
C ILE A 210 10.51 -8.37 5.62
N GLU A 211 10.17 -7.18 5.19
CA GLU A 211 10.89 -5.96 5.51
C GLU A 211 9.94 -4.92 6.09
N GLU A 212 10.37 -4.28 7.17
CA GLU A 212 9.66 -3.21 7.84
C GLU A 212 9.96 -1.88 7.13
N VAL A 213 8.93 -1.15 6.71
CA VAL A 213 9.03 0.10 5.97
C VAL A 213 8.29 1.19 6.71
N PRO A 214 8.85 2.41 6.85
CA PRO A 214 8.18 3.52 7.50
C PRO A 214 6.77 3.79 6.96
N ALA A 215 5.83 4.10 7.86
CA ALA A 215 4.41 4.23 7.51
C ALA A 215 4.10 5.45 6.62
N ASP A 216 4.93 6.49 6.67
CA ASP A 216 4.82 7.69 5.84
C ASP A 216 5.08 7.39 4.35
N ILE A 217 5.93 6.41 4.03
CA ILE A 217 6.23 5.96 2.67
C ILE A 217 5.16 5.00 2.14
N MET A 218 4.51 4.25 3.02
CA MET A 218 3.54 3.21 2.69
C MET A 218 2.13 3.78 2.53
N LYS A 219 1.92 4.67 1.55
CA LYS A 219 0.61 5.26 1.20
C LYS A 219 0.24 4.94 -0.25
N ASP A 220 -1.05 4.91 -0.54
CA ASP A 220 -1.59 4.61 -1.88
C ASP A 220 -1.53 5.79 -2.85
N ALA A 221 -1.38 7.01 -2.33
CA ALA A 221 -1.32 8.21 -3.14
C ALA A 221 -0.40 9.28 -2.55
N PHE A 222 0.37 9.93 -3.43
CA PHE A 222 1.24 11.05 -3.10
C PHE A 222 1.09 12.18 -4.12
N ASP A 223 1.37 13.41 -3.70
CA ASP A 223 1.59 14.56 -4.56
C ASP A 223 3.11 14.74 -4.78
N PHE A 224 3.52 14.61 -6.03
CA PHE A 224 4.92 14.74 -6.46
C PHE A 224 5.19 16.09 -7.16
N THR A 225 4.38 17.11 -6.96
CA THR A 225 4.57 18.42 -7.60
C THR A 225 5.83 19.11 -7.08
N GLU A 226 6.01 19.15 -5.76
CA GLU A 226 7.20 19.67 -5.08
C GLU A 226 7.66 18.69 -4.01
N GLY A 227 8.71 17.91 -4.29
CA GLY A 227 9.15 16.81 -3.44
C GLY A 227 8.12 15.67 -3.43
N TRP A 228 7.91 15.06 -2.27
CA TRP A 228 6.92 14.00 -2.07
C TRP A 228 6.08 14.32 -0.81
N LYS A 229 4.77 14.41 -0.99
CA LYS A 229 3.83 14.71 0.10
C LYS A 229 2.65 13.75 0.02
N GLU A 230 2.13 13.33 1.16
CA GLU A 230 0.91 12.54 1.20
C GLU A 230 -0.24 13.30 0.53
N ALA A 231 -0.93 12.67 -0.42
CA ALA A 231 -2.09 13.27 -1.07
C ALA A 231 -3.29 13.33 -0.12
N GLU A 232 -4.18 14.31 -0.31
CA GLU A 232 -5.40 14.40 0.49
C GLU A 232 -6.25 13.13 0.32
N GLY A 233 -6.59 12.49 1.43
CA GLY A 233 -7.36 11.25 1.44
C GLY A 233 -6.56 9.99 1.13
N ALA A 234 -5.24 10.06 1.08
CA ALA A 234 -4.39 8.89 0.91
C ALA A 234 -4.61 7.86 2.02
N LYS A 235 -4.62 6.57 1.65
CA LYS A 235 -4.87 5.46 2.55
C LYS A 235 -3.56 4.78 2.93
N GLN A 236 -3.52 4.21 4.13
CA GLN A 236 -2.36 3.47 4.59
C GLN A 236 -2.29 2.08 3.95
N ILE A 237 -1.17 1.76 3.34
CA ILE A 237 -0.81 0.40 2.93
C ILE A 237 -0.20 -0.27 4.17
N ASN A 238 -0.84 -1.32 4.70
CA ASN A 238 -0.32 -2.04 5.86
C ASN A 238 0.65 -3.15 5.46
N ILE A 239 0.29 -3.90 4.41
CA ILE A 239 1.07 -5.00 3.87
C ILE A 239 1.06 -4.87 2.35
N LEU A 240 2.23 -4.94 1.73
CA LEU A 240 2.41 -4.98 0.29
C LEU A 240 3.22 -6.23 -0.06
N LEU A 241 2.61 -7.14 -0.81
CA LEU A 241 3.23 -8.36 -1.32
C LEU A 241 3.48 -8.20 -2.81
N PHE A 242 4.66 -8.54 -3.28
CA PHE A 242 4.96 -8.51 -4.71
C PHE A 242 6.04 -9.50 -5.12
N ASP A 243 5.98 -9.93 -6.38
CA ASP A 243 7.08 -10.62 -7.07
C ASP A 243 7.91 -9.58 -7.83
N PRO A 244 9.19 -9.35 -7.52
CA PRO A 244 10.03 -8.38 -8.24
C PRO A 244 10.06 -8.60 -9.76
N LEU A 245 9.86 -9.82 -10.24
CA LEU A 245 9.78 -10.10 -11.67
C LEU A 245 8.45 -9.68 -12.32
N ALA A 246 7.43 -9.34 -11.54
CA ALA A 246 6.18 -8.77 -12.05
C ALA A 246 6.29 -7.27 -12.34
N ILE A 247 7.40 -6.66 -11.98
CA ILE A 247 7.58 -5.22 -11.96
C ILE A 247 8.79 -4.85 -12.81
N ALA A 248 8.67 -3.77 -13.54
CA ALA A 248 9.74 -3.09 -14.25
C ALA A 248 9.92 -1.70 -13.64
N ALA A 249 11.07 -1.44 -13.09
CA ALA A 249 11.41 -0.15 -12.50
C ALA A 249 12.64 0.45 -13.20
N PRO A 250 12.50 0.93 -14.46
CA PRO A 250 13.62 1.55 -15.15
C PRO A 250 13.98 2.87 -14.50
N VAL A 251 15.26 3.03 -14.21
CA VAL A 251 15.87 4.32 -13.92
C VAL A 251 16.70 4.67 -15.14
N VAL A 252 16.21 5.59 -15.94
CA VAL A 252 16.95 6.11 -17.08
C VAL A 252 17.51 7.44 -16.65
N TYR A 253 18.76 7.45 -16.47
CA TYR A 253 19.49 8.59 -16.05
C TYR A 253 19.80 9.49 -17.23
N ASP A 254 20.22 10.67 -17.17
CA ASP A 254 20.52 11.48 -16.08
C ASP A 254 21.61 12.50 -16.55
N VAL A 255 21.38 13.70 -16.26
CA VAL A 255 22.39 14.74 -16.44
C VAL A 255 22.69 15.30 -15.06
N SER A 256 23.92 15.08 -14.55
CA SER A 256 24.42 15.85 -13.42
C SER A 256 25.55 16.74 -13.88
N MET A 257 25.42 18.02 -13.62
CA MET A 257 26.41 19.01 -14.00
C MET A 257 26.82 19.83 -12.79
N LEU A 258 28.12 19.93 -12.57
CA LEU A 258 28.71 20.88 -11.64
C LEU A 258 29.48 21.95 -12.43
N SER A 259 28.94 23.17 -12.41
CA SER A 259 29.63 24.32 -13.06
C SER A 259 30.48 25.05 -12.06
N ALA A 260 31.72 25.31 -12.43
CA ALA A 260 32.65 26.14 -11.64
C ALA A 260 32.17 27.60 -11.59
N PRO A 261 32.61 28.37 -10.57
CA PRO A 261 32.31 29.80 -10.45
C PRO A 261 32.64 30.56 -11.72
N SER A 262 31.71 31.32 -12.23
CA SER A 262 31.83 32.13 -13.45
C SER A 262 31.20 33.49 -13.28
N ALA A 263 31.44 34.41 -14.21
CA ALA A 263 30.75 35.70 -14.22
C ALA A 263 29.22 35.55 -14.38
N GLN A 264 28.78 34.51 -15.09
CA GLN A 264 27.33 34.21 -15.27
C GLN A 264 26.69 33.71 -14.00
N SER A 265 27.38 32.87 -13.21
CA SER A 265 26.92 32.39 -11.91
C SER A 265 27.21 33.37 -10.76
N LYS A 266 27.70 34.58 -11.06
CA LYS A 266 28.11 35.58 -10.05
C LYS A 266 29.08 35.01 -9.02
N GLY A 267 30.01 34.16 -9.48
CA GLY A 267 31.04 33.57 -8.65
C GLY A 267 30.60 32.36 -7.82
N LYS A 268 29.42 31.80 -8.07
CA LYS A 268 28.88 30.63 -7.34
C LYS A 268 29.07 29.34 -8.12
N TYR A 269 29.16 28.22 -7.40
CA TYR A 269 29.00 26.88 -7.97
C TYR A 269 27.53 26.63 -8.29
N LEU A 270 27.26 26.09 -9.49
CA LEU A 270 25.95 25.65 -9.89
C LEU A 270 25.96 24.12 -9.95
N TYR A 271 25.08 23.49 -9.20
CA TYR A 271 24.82 22.07 -9.34
C TYR A 271 23.44 21.88 -9.94
N TYR A 272 23.33 21.02 -10.95
CA TYR A 272 22.09 20.66 -11.62
C TYR A 272 22.05 19.15 -11.83
N GLU A 273 20.93 18.54 -11.49
CA GLU A 273 20.65 17.12 -11.69
C GLU A 273 19.28 16.95 -12.31
N ARG A 274 19.17 16.06 -13.30
CA ARG A 274 17.90 15.69 -13.90
C ARG A 274 17.88 14.19 -14.14
N TYR A 275 16.78 13.50 -13.75
CA TYR A 275 16.65 12.06 -13.84
C TYR A 275 15.22 11.65 -14.20
N TYR A 276 15.11 10.52 -14.90
CA TYR A 276 13.86 9.89 -15.27
C TYR A 276 13.75 8.54 -14.61
N TYR A 277 12.62 8.25 -13.97
CA TYR A 277 12.31 6.94 -13.46
C TYR A 277 10.83 6.64 -13.54
N ASP A 278 10.45 5.38 -13.49
CA ASP A 278 9.07 4.96 -13.34
C ASP A 278 9.01 3.54 -12.77
N VAL A 279 7.86 3.13 -12.31
CA VAL A 279 7.55 1.80 -11.84
C VAL A 279 6.35 1.27 -12.60
N TYR A 280 6.52 0.16 -13.28
CA TYR A 280 5.46 -0.46 -14.08
C TYR A 280 5.16 -1.86 -13.59
N ALA A 281 3.89 -2.14 -13.31
CA ALA A 281 3.41 -3.49 -13.17
C ALA A 281 3.12 -4.08 -14.54
N LEU A 282 3.70 -5.24 -14.84
CA LEU A 282 3.53 -5.93 -16.11
C LEU A 282 2.14 -6.57 -16.18
N ASN A 283 1.34 -6.23 -17.20
CA ASN A 283 -0.06 -6.64 -17.28
C ASN A 283 -0.27 -8.15 -17.13
N GLN A 284 0.60 -8.98 -17.70
CA GLN A 284 0.51 -10.44 -17.58
C GLN A 284 0.93 -11.00 -16.21
N ARG A 285 1.59 -10.19 -15.39
CA ARG A 285 2.10 -10.58 -14.07
C ARG A 285 1.47 -9.80 -12.92
N LEU A 286 0.41 -9.03 -13.19
CA LEU A 286 -0.36 -8.31 -12.17
C LEU A 286 -0.80 -9.18 -10.98
N PRO A 287 -1.16 -10.49 -11.16
CA PRO A 287 -1.44 -11.36 -10.03
C PRO A 287 -0.28 -11.52 -9.03
N GLY A 288 0.93 -11.13 -9.42
CA GLY A 288 2.10 -11.10 -8.55
C GLY A 288 2.19 -9.90 -7.62
N ILE A 289 1.14 -9.08 -7.52
CA ILE A 289 1.07 -7.92 -6.61
C ILE A 289 -0.20 -8.03 -5.79
N PHE A 290 -0.11 -7.88 -4.47
CA PHE A 290 -1.23 -7.88 -3.56
C PHE A 290 -1.01 -6.86 -2.44
N ALA A 291 -2.07 -6.13 -2.03
CA ALA A 291 -1.95 -5.12 -1.02
C ALA A 291 -3.08 -5.22 0.04
N ASN A 292 -2.72 -5.06 1.31
CA ASN A 292 -3.67 -4.70 2.35
C ASN A 292 -3.61 -3.19 2.56
N ILE A 293 -4.71 -2.52 2.23
CA ILE A 293 -4.82 -1.05 2.31
C ILE A 293 -5.92 -0.71 3.30
N THR A 294 -5.63 0.11 4.29
CA THR A 294 -6.66 0.61 5.21
C THR A 294 -7.65 1.43 4.42
N GLY A 295 -8.78 0.81 4.04
CA GLY A 295 -9.91 1.55 3.48
C GLY A 295 -10.60 2.30 4.60
N THR A 296 -11.00 3.53 4.40
CA THR A 296 -12.26 4.02 4.92
C THR A 296 -13.31 3.14 4.25
N GLN A 297 -13.64 2.01 4.86
CA GLN A 297 -14.78 1.24 4.39
C GLN A 297 -15.98 2.15 4.62
N THR A 298 -16.51 2.69 3.55
CA THR A 298 -17.75 3.45 3.61
C THR A 298 -18.82 2.48 4.08
N ILE A 299 -19.45 2.83 5.20
CA ILE A 299 -20.57 2.03 5.70
C ILE A 299 -21.64 1.92 4.61
N GLY A 300 -22.06 0.70 4.29
CA GLY A 300 -23.13 0.45 3.33
C GLY A 300 -24.45 1.11 3.74
N LYS A 301 -25.42 1.20 2.84
CA LYS A 301 -26.73 1.74 3.13
C LYS A 301 -27.75 0.62 3.34
N VAL A 302 -28.58 0.75 4.37
CA VAL A 302 -29.76 -0.09 4.62
C VAL A 302 -30.99 0.73 4.26
N SER A 303 -31.85 0.18 3.40
CA SER A 303 -33.14 0.77 3.09
C SER A 303 -34.25 0.01 3.83
N PHE A 304 -35.06 0.73 4.58
CA PHE A 304 -36.23 0.18 5.29
C PHE A 304 -37.26 1.28 5.51
N THR A 305 -38.46 0.90 5.85
CA THR A 305 -39.55 1.81 6.21
C THR A 305 -40.10 1.47 7.59
N THR A 306 -40.71 2.45 8.23
CA THR A 306 -41.34 2.29 9.53
C THR A 306 -42.84 2.39 9.40
N ALA A 307 -43.58 1.61 10.16
CA ALA A 307 -45.06 1.64 10.23
C ALA A 307 -45.53 1.61 11.69
N LYS A 308 -46.80 1.94 11.92
CA LYS A 308 -47.42 1.84 13.25
C LYS A 308 -47.40 0.40 13.77
N GLY A 309 -46.85 0.19 14.95
CA GLY A 309 -46.88 -1.06 15.70
C GLY A 309 -47.90 -1.03 16.83
N SER A 310 -47.69 -1.88 17.82
CA SER A 310 -48.40 -1.83 19.11
C SER A 310 -48.10 -0.51 19.82
N SER A 311 -48.91 -0.18 20.84
CA SER A 311 -48.71 1.07 21.62
C SER A 311 -47.28 1.22 22.10
N GLY A 312 -46.63 2.35 21.76
CA GLY A 312 -45.23 2.64 22.11
C GLY A 312 -44.19 1.91 21.26
N LYS A 313 -44.59 1.35 20.10
CA LYS A 313 -43.69 0.63 19.19
C LYS A 313 -43.87 1.05 17.74
N THR A 314 -42.82 0.83 16.95
CA THR A 314 -42.80 0.96 15.50
C THR A 314 -42.45 -0.38 14.85
N VAL A 315 -43.01 -0.68 13.69
CA VAL A 315 -42.69 -1.88 12.89
C VAL A 315 -41.68 -1.53 11.82
N LEU A 316 -40.70 -2.40 11.61
CA LEU A 316 -39.67 -2.27 10.59
C LEU A 316 -40.02 -3.12 9.38
N ASN A 317 -40.17 -2.53 8.21
CA ASN A 317 -40.55 -3.23 6.99
C ASN A 317 -39.54 -2.98 5.86
N GLY A 318 -39.38 -3.95 4.97
CA GLY A 318 -38.52 -3.87 3.80
C GLY A 318 -37.06 -4.21 4.10
N LEU A 319 -36.78 -4.94 5.18
CA LEU A 319 -35.47 -5.51 5.46
C LEU A 319 -35.29 -6.79 4.64
N GLU A 320 -34.33 -6.80 3.76
CA GLU A 320 -34.00 -7.95 2.90
C GLU A 320 -33.36 -9.10 3.71
N SER A 321 -33.41 -10.31 3.17
CA SER A 321 -32.76 -11.46 3.80
C SER A 321 -31.24 -11.32 3.74
N LEU A 322 -30.56 -11.53 4.86
CA LEU A 322 -29.12 -11.44 4.96
C LEU A 322 -28.43 -12.79 4.77
N PRO A 323 -27.20 -12.82 4.25
CA PRO A 323 -26.34 -14.01 4.24
C PRO A 323 -26.07 -14.54 5.66
N ASN A 324 -25.72 -15.84 5.75
CA ASN A 324 -25.29 -16.43 7.02
C ASN A 324 -24.11 -15.66 7.64
N GLY A 325 -24.18 -15.45 8.95
CA GLY A 325 -23.16 -14.69 9.69
C GLY A 325 -23.41 -13.17 9.74
N GLN A 326 -24.54 -12.71 9.20
CA GLN A 326 -24.98 -11.32 9.33
C GLN A 326 -26.34 -11.24 10.03
N ALA A 327 -26.61 -10.12 10.70
CA ALA A 327 -27.87 -9.82 11.34
C ALA A 327 -28.19 -8.33 11.27
N TYR A 328 -29.48 -8.00 11.32
CA TYR A 328 -29.90 -6.62 11.57
C TYR A 328 -29.94 -6.35 13.06
N VAL A 329 -29.43 -5.18 13.45
CA VAL A 329 -29.61 -4.62 14.79
C VAL A 329 -30.21 -3.23 14.67
N ALA A 330 -31.11 -2.90 15.59
CA ALA A 330 -31.82 -1.63 15.59
C ALA A 330 -31.77 -0.93 16.94
N LYS A 331 -31.79 0.40 16.88
CA LYS A 331 -31.85 1.28 18.06
C LYS A 331 -32.73 2.49 17.73
N ALA A 332 -33.62 2.85 18.64
CA ALA A 332 -34.45 4.05 18.53
C ALA A 332 -34.07 5.05 19.60
N LYS A 333 -33.80 6.30 19.19
CA LYS A 333 -33.52 7.42 20.10
C LYS A 333 -33.88 8.75 19.45
N THR A 334 -33.85 9.82 20.23
CA THR A 334 -33.96 11.18 19.71
C THR A 334 -32.72 11.52 18.85
N GLY A 335 -32.91 11.71 17.55
CA GLY A 335 -31.85 11.86 16.57
C GLY A 335 -31.22 10.54 16.12
N ALA A 336 -30.58 10.55 14.95
CA ALA A 336 -29.92 9.37 14.39
C ALA A 336 -28.67 8.96 15.20
N GLU A 337 -28.42 7.66 15.29
CA GLU A 337 -27.15 7.15 15.82
C GLU A 337 -26.09 7.24 14.74
N THR A 338 -24.92 7.77 15.06
CA THR A 338 -23.77 7.75 14.16
C THR A 338 -23.10 6.39 14.26
N VAL A 339 -23.05 5.68 13.15
CA VAL A 339 -22.44 4.35 13.05
C VAL A 339 -21.41 4.38 11.95
N ASN A 340 -20.17 4.00 12.27
CA ASN A 340 -19.10 3.85 11.31
C ASN A 340 -18.91 2.37 10.95
N TYR A 341 -18.26 2.11 9.83
CA TYR A 341 -17.92 0.74 9.46
C TYR A 341 -17.00 0.12 10.52
N GLY A 342 -17.33 -1.12 10.94
CA GLY A 342 -16.56 -1.84 11.94
C GLY A 342 -16.93 -1.55 13.41
N ASP A 343 -17.79 -0.56 13.68
CA ASP A 343 -18.27 -0.29 15.04
C ASP A 343 -18.95 -1.51 15.63
N LYS A 344 -18.58 -1.89 16.86
CA LYS A 344 -19.18 -3.04 17.56
C LYS A 344 -20.51 -2.65 18.20
N LEU A 345 -21.60 -3.06 17.57
CA LEU A 345 -22.95 -2.73 18.00
C LEU A 345 -23.54 -3.83 18.91
N THR A 346 -23.25 -3.76 20.20
CA THR A 346 -23.69 -4.76 21.19
C THR A 346 -24.64 -4.17 22.22
N THR A 347 -24.19 -3.23 23.04
CA THR A 347 -24.97 -2.67 24.15
C THR A 347 -26.00 -1.65 23.65
N GLY A 348 -27.27 -1.86 24.00
CA GLY A 348 -28.38 -0.97 23.63
C GLY A 348 -28.88 -1.14 22.19
N TRP A 349 -28.39 -2.14 21.47
CA TRP A 349 -28.91 -2.55 20.17
C TRP A 349 -29.72 -3.85 20.28
N THR A 350 -30.81 -3.91 19.56
CA THR A 350 -31.71 -5.06 19.55
C THR A 350 -31.64 -5.74 18.19
N ILE A 351 -31.48 -7.08 18.17
CA ILE A 351 -31.53 -7.85 16.92
C ILE A 351 -32.97 -7.81 16.40
N VAL A 352 -33.10 -7.48 15.12
CA VAL A 352 -34.42 -7.34 14.45
C VAL A 352 -34.44 -8.11 13.13
N THR A 353 -35.64 -8.42 12.68
CA THR A 353 -35.94 -9.01 11.36
C THR A 353 -36.99 -8.17 10.66
N ASP A 354 -37.26 -8.44 9.40
CA ASP A 354 -38.37 -7.80 8.70
C ASP A 354 -39.72 -8.05 9.42
N GLY A 355 -40.54 -7.01 9.54
CA GLY A 355 -41.77 -7.04 10.29
C GLY A 355 -41.62 -6.98 11.82
N ALA A 356 -40.44 -6.90 12.38
CA ALA A 356 -40.23 -6.81 13.83
C ALA A 356 -40.68 -5.49 14.43
N GLU A 357 -41.23 -5.53 15.64
CA GLU A 357 -41.58 -4.35 16.43
C GLU A 357 -40.40 -3.89 17.29
N LEU A 358 -40.09 -2.61 17.24
CA LEU A 358 -39.09 -1.96 18.05
C LEU A 358 -39.72 -0.90 18.96
N ALA A 359 -39.40 -0.88 20.25
CA ALA A 359 -39.86 0.16 21.17
C ALA A 359 -39.31 1.53 20.74
N ALA A 360 -40.18 2.49 20.52
CA ALA A 360 -39.83 3.84 20.08
C ALA A 360 -40.87 4.84 20.60
N ALA A 361 -40.42 6.06 20.91
CA ALA A 361 -41.30 7.18 21.21
C ALA A 361 -41.55 8.01 19.93
N SER A 362 -42.67 8.73 19.92
CA SER A 362 -42.96 9.68 18.83
C SER A 362 -41.81 10.72 18.70
N GLY A 363 -41.35 10.96 17.48
CA GLY A 363 -40.23 11.84 17.20
C GLY A 363 -38.84 11.20 17.31
N ASN A 364 -38.75 9.91 17.69
CA ASN A 364 -37.48 9.19 17.65
C ASN A 364 -37.07 8.85 16.21
N THR A 365 -35.75 8.78 15.99
CA THR A 365 -35.18 8.18 14.77
C THR A 365 -34.77 6.75 15.06
N VAL A 366 -35.21 5.85 14.21
CA VAL A 366 -34.77 4.44 14.23
C VAL A 366 -33.53 4.35 13.36
N THR A 367 -32.45 3.83 13.92
CA THR A 367 -31.24 3.47 13.21
C THR A 367 -31.16 1.94 13.11
N VAL A 368 -31.10 1.40 11.90
CA VAL A 368 -30.91 -0.04 11.63
C VAL A 368 -29.55 -0.23 11.01
N ALA A 369 -28.79 -1.18 11.52
CA ALA A 369 -27.48 -1.54 10.98
C ALA A 369 -27.42 -3.04 10.67
N VAL A 370 -26.69 -3.39 9.59
CA VAL A 370 -26.26 -4.76 9.34
C VAL A 370 -24.95 -4.99 10.07
N VAL A 371 -24.89 -6.04 10.85
CA VAL A 371 -23.67 -6.42 11.60
C VAL A 371 -23.18 -7.81 11.23
N ASN A 372 -21.87 -7.98 11.26
CA ASN A 372 -21.24 -9.28 11.12
C ASN A 372 -21.15 -9.96 12.51
N THR A 373 -21.94 -11.00 12.71
CA THR A 373 -22.03 -11.71 14.01
C THR A 373 -20.77 -12.51 14.34
N THR A 374 -20.04 -12.96 13.33
CA THR A 374 -18.78 -13.71 13.52
C THR A 374 -17.63 -12.79 13.92
N LYS A 375 -17.76 -11.47 13.69
CA LYS A 375 -16.75 -10.44 14.05
C LYS A 375 -17.22 -9.57 15.24
N GLY A 376 -18.00 -10.12 16.15
CA GLY A 376 -18.46 -9.41 17.36
C GLY A 376 -19.44 -8.27 17.07
N ASN A 377 -20.37 -8.48 16.14
CA ASN A 377 -21.38 -7.51 15.69
C ASN A 377 -20.76 -6.21 15.11
N ALA A 378 -19.71 -6.35 14.30
CA ALA A 378 -19.12 -5.22 13.58
C ALA A 378 -20.08 -4.71 12.50
N ALA A 379 -20.38 -3.41 12.49
CA ALA A 379 -21.28 -2.77 11.54
C ALA A 379 -20.72 -2.76 10.12
N THR A 380 -21.57 -3.11 9.13
CA THR A 380 -21.21 -3.12 7.71
C THR A 380 -22.10 -2.20 6.87
N ALA A 381 -23.32 -1.96 7.28
CA ALA A 381 -24.25 -1.04 6.62
C ALA A 381 -25.17 -0.40 7.66
N VAL A 382 -25.68 0.80 7.37
CA VAL A 382 -26.61 1.54 8.25
C VAL A 382 -27.68 2.27 7.45
N GLY A 383 -28.86 2.36 8.03
CA GLY A 383 -29.96 3.18 7.54
C GLY A 383 -30.72 3.82 8.68
N THR A 384 -31.41 4.92 8.40
CA THR A 384 -32.21 5.64 9.39
C THR A 384 -33.57 5.99 8.84
N ALA A 385 -34.59 5.93 9.69
CA ALA A 385 -35.96 6.37 9.40
C ALA A 385 -36.61 6.97 10.66
N LEU A 386 -37.57 7.86 10.48
CA LEU A 386 -38.36 8.36 11.61
C LEU A 386 -39.28 7.28 12.13
N ALA A 387 -39.42 7.13 13.44
CA ALA A 387 -40.35 6.20 14.05
C ALA A 387 -41.80 6.62 13.82
N VAL A 388 -42.62 5.71 13.29
CA VAL A 388 -44.08 5.83 13.20
C VAL A 388 -44.67 5.02 14.33
N VAL A 389 -45.20 5.67 15.36
CA VAL A 389 -45.72 5.04 16.57
C VAL A 389 -47.24 5.15 16.62
N ALA A 390 -47.94 4.13 17.21
CA ALA A 390 -49.39 4.11 17.36
C ALA A 390 -49.85 5.06 18.47
#